data_c29e125e5f1d7d91c59cbf17d5b6d52c
#
_entry.id   c29e125e5f1d7d91c59cbf17d5b6d52c
#
_cell.length_a   1.000
_cell.length_b   1.000
_cell.length_c   1.000
_cell.angle_alpha   90.00
_cell.angle_beta   90.00
_cell.angle_gamma   90.00
#
_symmetry.space_group_name_H-M   'P 1'
#
loop_
_entity.id
_entity.type
_entity.pdbx_description
1 polymer ?
#
loop_
_entity_poly.entity_id
_entity_poly.type
_entity_poly.pdbx_seq_one_letter_code
_entity_poly.pdbx_strand_id
1 'polypeptide(L)'
;MLGFITREVTAMRTFAVKGLFAIAVVSLAFPAAVFAVDESTQLTQVELTYGQVSGVELDNDVAVFRGIPFAAPPVGDLRWKAPQPPIPWQGVRVADTFGPTCMQRGRALMSEDCLYLNVWTRADSNDDNLPVMVWIHGGGWTSGASSNGTYDGSAFAEKGVVLVSVNYRMSAFGFMAHPALSAESDRGVSGNYGILDHVAALEWVRDNIGGFGGDPDNVTIFGESAGGASIYALLATPLAEGLFQRAISESTWITPTNVTHLKNSVGFVDGAEEQGLRAIAAKFSELGTTVSGDAADEMRALSAADVMSLRFSVSLAEDGYVIPESPGEIFSGGSQNIVPLLAGVNDGEGLFFVRPNSTFSTVAEQR
;
A
#
# COMPACT_ATOMS: atom_id res chain seq x y z
N MET A 1 -70.19 22.63 -21.62
CA MET A 1 -70.35 23.87 -22.46
C MET A 1 -69.25 23.75 -23.48
N LEU A 2 -69.59 23.27 -24.65
CA LEU A 2 -69.99 23.99 -25.88
C LEU A 2 -68.85 24.95 -26.29
N GLY A 3 -68.26 24.92 -27.47
CA GLY A 3 -68.81 24.42 -28.73
C GLY A 3 -67.79 24.49 -29.85
N PHE A 4 -68.06 23.69 -30.78
CA PHE A 4 -67.70 23.60 -32.19
C PHE A 4 -67.53 24.96 -32.90
N ILE A 5 -66.71 25.01 -33.97
CA ILE A 5 -67.15 25.42 -35.34
C ILE A 5 -66.11 24.92 -36.35
N THR A 6 -66.65 24.20 -37.30
CA THR A 6 -66.12 23.69 -38.59
C THR A 6 -66.15 24.76 -39.68
N ARG A 7 -65.45 24.41 -40.82
CA ARG A 7 -65.66 24.84 -42.26
C ARG A 7 -64.46 25.65 -42.79
N GLU A 8 -64.03 25.56 -44.04
CA GLU A 8 -64.56 24.86 -45.26
C GLU A 8 -63.38 24.75 -46.27
N VAL A 9 -63.49 23.75 -47.12
CA VAL A 9 -62.77 23.49 -48.36
C VAL A 9 -62.99 24.52 -49.43
N THR A 10 -61.97 24.94 -50.19
CA THR A 10 -62.14 25.35 -51.58
C THR A 10 -60.97 24.96 -52.45
N ALA A 11 -61.24 24.10 -53.43
CA ALA A 11 -60.32 23.69 -54.48
C ALA A 11 -60.25 24.76 -55.57
N MET A 12 -59.11 25.02 -56.15
CA MET A 12 -58.98 25.51 -57.53
C MET A 12 -57.63 25.22 -58.20
N ARG A 13 -57.75 24.35 -59.17
CA ARG A 13 -57.21 24.33 -60.55
C ARG A 13 -55.75 24.56 -60.84
N THR A 14 -55.27 23.49 -61.40
CA THR A 14 -54.05 23.23 -62.22
C THR A 14 -53.83 24.30 -63.30
N PHE A 15 -52.60 24.80 -63.36
CA PHE A 15 -51.99 25.29 -64.61
C PHE A 15 -50.58 24.69 -64.72
N ALA A 16 -50.40 23.93 -65.81
CA ALA A 16 -49.12 23.39 -66.19
C ALA A 16 -48.29 24.41 -66.97
N VAL A 17 -47.13 24.76 -66.49
CA VAL A 17 -46.10 25.45 -67.28
C VAL A 17 -44.83 24.56 -67.28
N LYS A 18 -44.54 24.05 -68.46
CA LYS A 18 -43.27 23.34 -68.72
C LYS A 18 -42.15 24.40 -68.85
N GLY A 19 -41.30 24.46 -67.86
CA GLY A 19 -40.03 25.19 -67.90
C GLY A 19 -38.91 24.27 -67.40
N LEU A 20 -38.07 23.79 -68.35
CA LEU A 20 -36.82 23.12 -67.97
C LEU A 20 -35.91 24.15 -67.35
N PHE A 21 -35.69 24.03 -66.04
CA PHE A 21 -34.55 24.65 -65.41
C PHE A 21 -33.59 23.53 -64.98
N ALA A 22 -32.42 23.46 -65.67
CA ALA A 22 -31.30 22.62 -65.25
C ALA A 22 -30.69 23.28 -63.99
N ILE A 23 -30.91 22.67 -62.82
CA ILE A 23 -30.24 23.04 -61.59
C ILE A 23 -28.88 22.32 -61.58
N ALA A 24 -27.80 23.05 -61.84
CA ALA A 24 -26.44 22.56 -61.59
C ALA A 24 -26.23 22.49 -60.09
N VAL A 25 -26.23 21.25 -59.55
CA VAL A 25 -25.80 21.00 -58.14
C VAL A 25 -24.30 21.08 -58.12
N VAL A 26 -23.77 22.23 -57.69
CA VAL A 26 -22.35 22.38 -57.33
C VAL A 26 -22.17 21.70 -55.96
N SER A 27 -21.69 20.47 -55.96
CA SER A 27 -21.25 19.80 -54.74
C SER A 27 -19.95 20.47 -54.24
N LEU A 28 -20.08 21.39 -53.29
CA LEU A 28 -18.96 21.86 -52.48
C LEU A 28 -18.55 20.71 -51.58
N ALA A 29 -17.52 19.94 -51.96
CA ALA A 29 -16.83 19.02 -51.09
C ALA A 29 -16.05 19.88 -50.06
N PHE A 30 -16.61 20.05 -48.86
CA PHE A 30 -15.79 20.47 -47.73
C PHE A 30 -14.84 19.33 -47.38
N PRO A 31 -13.53 19.57 -47.31
CA PRO A 31 -12.67 18.57 -46.72
C PRO A 31 -13.12 18.42 -45.26
N ALA A 32 -13.57 17.23 -44.88
CA ALA A 32 -13.67 16.86 -43.48
C ALA A 32 -12.26 16.98 -42.90
N ALA A 33 -12.03 18.03 -42.13
CA ALA A 33 -10.88 18.08 -41.27
C ALA A 33 -11.09 16.93 -40.28
N VAL A 34 -10.38 15.82 -40.54
CA VAL A 34 -10.17 14.79 -39.53
C VAL A 34 -9.29 15.49 -38.47
N PHE A 35 -9.95 16.00 -37.44
CA PHE A 35 -9.23 16.30 -36.20
C PHE A 35 -8.71 14.92 -35.76
N ALA A 36 -7.41 14.70 -35.91
CA ALA A 36 -6.73 13.65 -35.18
C ALA A 36 -7.02 13.99 -33.70
N VAL A 37 -7.89 13.22 -33.07
CA VAL A 37 -7.93 13.13 -31.64
C VAL A 37 -6.56 12.59 -31.32
N ASP A 38 -5.73 13.42 -30.72
CA ASP A 38 -4.51 12.98 -30.08
C ASP A 38 -5.00 12.03 -28.97
N GLU A 39 -5.09 10.73 -29.29
CA GLU A 39 -5.36 9.72 -28.30
C GLU A 39 -4.14 9.75 -27.39
N SER A 40 -4.28 10.36 -26.21
CA SER A 40 -3.36 10.17 -25.12
C SER A 40 -3.08 8.67 -25.04
N THR A 41 -1.87 8.26 -25.37
CA THR A 41 -1.44 6.86 -25.39
C THR A 41 -1.26 6.33 -23.96
N GLN A 42 -1.44 7.19 -22.97
CA GLN A 42 -1.13 6.91 -21.58
C GLN A 42 -2.13 5.93 -20.93
N LEU A 43 -1.59 4.99 -20.18
CA LEU A 43 -2.36 3.98 -19.45
C LEU A 43 -3.11 4.61 -18.27
N THR A 44 -4.34 5.12 -18.49
CA THR A 44 -5.20 5.66 -17.41
C THR A 44 -6.25 4.68 -16.91
N GLN A 45 -6.39 3.52 -17.54
CA GLN A 45 -7.27 2.44 -17.09
C GLN A 45 -6.56 1.09 -17.20
N VAL A 46 -6.61 0.30 -16.12
CA VAL A 46 -5.86 -0.94 -15.98
C VAL A 46 -6.77 -2.05 -15.48
N GLU A 47 -6.65 -3.23 -16.08
CA GLU A 47 -7.25 -4.48 -15.60
C GLU A 47 -6.33 -5.10 -14.55
N LEU A 48 -6.88 -5.46 -13.40
CA LEU A 48 -6.19 -6.15 -12.32
C LEU A 48 -6.81 -7.52 -12.07
N THR A 49 -6.11 -8.35 -11.34
CA THR A 49 -6.61 -9.68 -10.93
C THR A 49 -7.98 -9.63 -10.24
N TYR A 50 -8.30 -8.54 -9.56
CA TYR A 50 -9.52 -8.41 -8.73
C TYR A 50 -10.54 -7.40 -9.27
N GLY A 51 -10.31 -6.76 -10.42
CA GLY A 51 -11.20 -5.79 -11.07
C GLY A 51 -10.42 -4.70 -11.81
N GLN A 52 -11.13 -3.73 -12.37
CA GLN A 52 -10.53 -2.63 -13.12
C GLN A 52 -10.32 -1.39 -12.25
N VAL A 53 -9.28 -0.61 -12.56
CA VAL A 53 -9.03 0.70 -11.96
C VAL A 53 -8.86 1.77 -13.02
N SER A 54 -9.29 3.01 -12.72
CA SER A 54 -8.94 4.19 -13.50
C SER A 54 -8.14 5.17 -12.65
N GLY A 55 -7.00 5.60 -13.15
CA GLY A 55 -6.14 6.62 -12.55
C GLY A 55 -6.41 8.01 -13.06
N VAL A 56 -5.53 8.93 -12.72
CA VAL A 56 -5.53 10.33 -13.13
C VAL A 56 -4.24 10.62 -13.87
N GLU A 57 -4.34 11.28 -15.02
CA GLU A 57 -3.19 11.84 -15.73
C GLU A 57 -2.80 13.18 -15.10
N LEU A 58 -1.52 13.39 -14.88
CA LEU A 58 -0.93 14.63 -14.39
C LEU A 58 -0.39 15.46 -15.54
N ASP A 59 -0.14 16.76 -15.30
CA ASP A 59 0.35 17.71 -16.34
C ASP A 59 1.68 17.33 -16.99
N ASN A 60 2.42 16.37 -16.40
CA ASN A 60 3.74 15.91 -16.85
C ASN A 60 3.71 14.53 -17.53
N ASP A 61 2.59 14.13 -18.09
CA ASP A 61 2.33 12.83 -18.73
C ASP A 61 2.59 11.65 -17.78
N VAL A 62 2.35 11.80 -16.50
CA VAL A 62 2.41 10.72 -15.51
C VAL A 62 1.00 10.30 -15.15
N ALA A 63 0.69 9.02 -15.32
CA ALA A 63 -0.52 8.45 -14.78
C ALA A 63 -0.30 8.07 -13.31
N VAL A 64 -1.23 8.43 -12.45
CA VAL A 64 -1.21 8.08 -11.03
C VAL A 64 -2.49 7.36 -10.63
N PHE A 65 -2.32 6.26 -9.94
CA PHE A 65 -3.41 5.45 -9.38
C PHE A 65 -3.25 5.42 -7.87
N ARG A 66 -4.22 5.93 -7.13
CA ARG A 66 -4.17 6.10 -5.67
C ARG A 66 -5.21 5.24 -4.99
N GLY A 67 -4.85 4.62 -3.88
CA GLY A 67 -5.80 3.88 -3.04
C GLY A 67 -6.29 2.57 -3.67
N ILE A 68 -5.40 1.81 -4.32
CA ILE A 68 -5.70 0.47 -4.82
C ILE A 68 -5.58 -0.52 -3.65
N PRO A 69 -6.60 -1.32 -3.33
CA PRO A 69 -6.49 -2.33 -2.28
C PRO A 69 -5.60 -3.49 -2.76
N PHE A 70 -4.59 -3.84 -1.97
CA PHE A 70 -3.76 -5.01 -2.22
C PHE A 70 -4.09 -6.20 -1.30
N ALA A 71 -4.94 -5.98 -0.30
CA ALA A 71 -5.47 -7.00 0.58
C ALA A 71 -6.89 -6.65 1.03
N ALA A 72 -7.62 -7.63 1.56
CA ALA A 72 -8.90 -7.41 2.21
C ALA A 72 -8.73 -6.54 3.47
N PRO A 73 -9.72 -5.72 3.85
CA PRO A 73 -9.68 -4.92 5.07
C PRO A 73 -9.37 -5.78 6.30
N PRO A 74 -8.29 -5.51 7.05
CA PRO A 74 -7.91 -6.29 8.23
C PRO A 74 -8.71 -5.88 9.48
N VAL A 75 -10.03 -5.94 9.40
CA VAL A 75 -10.99 -5.49 10.41
C VAL A 75 -11.79 -6.66 11.00
N GLY A 76 -12.35 -6.49 12.17
CA GLY A 76 -13.17 -7.52 12.81
C GLY A 76 -12.40 -8.83 12.97
N ASP A 77 -12.94 -9.91 12.41
CA ASP A 77 -12.33 -11.26 12.49
C ASP A 77 -10.98 -11.35 11.75
N LEU A 78 -10.65 -10.41 10.88
CA LEU A 78 -9.36 -10.33 10.18
C LEU A 78 -8.31 -9.48 10.94
N ARG A 79 -8.69 -8.79 12.03
CA ARG A 79 -7.72 -8.11 12.89
C ARG A 79 -6.75 -9.15 13.47
N TRP A 80 -5.44 -8.88 13.38
CA TRP A 80 -4.36 -9.78 13.81
C TRP A 80 -4.39 -11.15 13.10
N LYS A 81 -4.76 -11.16 11.82
CA LYS A 81 -4.54 -12.29 10.91
C LYS A 81 -3.60 -11.88 9.76
N ALA A 82 -3.01 -12.87 9.10
CA ALA A 82 -2.29 -12.64 7.85
C ALA A 82 -3.21 -11.93 6.84
N PRO A 83 -2.68 -11.03 5.98
CA PRO A 83 -3.49 -10.38 4.97
C PRO A 83 -4.18 -11.41 4.08
N GLN A 84 -5.43 -11.14 3.72
CA GLN A 84 -6.22 -11.97 2.83
C GLN A 84 -6.29 -11.30 1.45
N PRO A 85 -6.51 -12.06 0.36
CA PRO A 85 -6.66 -11.49 -0.97
C PRO A 85 -7.68 -10.35 -1.02
N PRO A 86 -7.48 -9.33 -1.89
CA PRO A 86 -8.45 -8.26 -2.05
C PRO A 86 -9.85 -8.77 -2.38
N ILE A 87 -10.87 -8.07 -1.93
CA ILE A 87 -12.25 -8.37 -2.28
C ILE A 87 -12.47 -7.92 -3.74
N PRO A 88 -12.84 -8.83 -4.66
CA PRO A 88 -13.10 -8.47 -6.05
C PRO A 88 -14.23 -7.46 -6.19
N TRP A 89 -14.14 -6.57 -7.16
CA TRP A 89 -15.19 -5.60 -7.47
C TRP A 89 -15.64 -5.66 -8.92
N GLN A 90 -16.83 -5.15 -9.18
CA GLN A 90 -17.41 -5.04 -10.51
C GLN A 90 -17.24 -3.61 -11.04
N GLY A 91 -17.05 -3.49 -12.37
CA GLY A 91 -16.84 -2.20 -13.03
C GLY A 91 -15.49 -1.58 -12.73
N VAL A 92 -15.36 -0.30 -13.05
CA VAL A 92 -14.11 0.45 -12.92
C VAL A 92 -14.10 1.18 -11.57
N ARG A 93 -13.11 0.88 -10.72
CA ARG A 93 -12.85 1.62 -9.48
C ARG A 93 -12.02 2.86 -9.80
N VAL A 94 -12.52 4.02 -9.42
CA VAL A 94 -11.78 5.27 -9.56
C VAL A 94 -10.67 5.32 -8.51
N ALA A 95 -9.42 5.39 -8.96
CA ALA A 95 -8.20 5.40 -8.15
C ALA A 95 -7.54 6.79 -8.18
N ASP A 96 -8.30 7.83 -7.84
CA ASP A 96 -7.87 9.23 -7.84
C ASP A 96 -7.51 9.76 -6.45
N THR A 97 -7.88 9.05 -5.40
CA THR A 97 -7.74 9.47 -4.01
C THR A 97 -6.97 8.44 -3.20
N PHE A 98 -6.02 8.89 -2.40
CA PHE A 98 -5.28 8.02 -1.47
C PHE A 98 -6.21 7.30 -0.50
N GLY A 99 -5.95 6.03 -0.26
CA GLY A 99 -6.59 5.29 0.82
C GLY A 99 -6.29 5.88 2.21
N PRO A 100 -7.07 5.50 3.24
CA PRO A 100 -6.82 5.92 4.61
C PRO A 100 -5.42 5.51 5.07
N THR A 101 -4.81 6.31 5.96
CA THR A 101 -3.59 5.89 6.64
C THR A 101 -3.89 4.79 7.65
N CYS A 102 -2.96 3.89 7.88
CA CYS A 102 -3.12 2.88 8.94
C CYS A 102 -3.19 3.53 10.33
N MET A 103 -3.82 2.82 11.26
CA MET A 103 -4.03 3.29 12.62
C MET A 103 -2.72 3.72 13.29
N GLN A 104 -2.64 4.98 13.68
CA GLN A 104 -1.47 5.62 14.29
C GLN A 104 -1.88 6.87 15.08
N ARG A 105 -0.97 7.40 15.92
CA ARG A 105 -1.27 8.63 16.67
C ARG A 105 -1.04 9.88 15.83
N GLY A 106 -1.86 10.92 16.05
CA GLY A 106 -1.63 12.26 15.51
C GLY A 106 -1.97 12.44 14.02
N ARG A 107 -2.70 11.52 13.40
CA ARG A 107 -3.20 11.61 12.02
C ARG A 107 -4.72 11.72 11.98
N ALA A 108 -5.22 12.53 11.05
CA ALA A 108 -6.61 12.48 10.61
C ALA A 108 -6.76 11.42 9.50
N LEU A 109 -7.98 10.95 9.25
CA LEU A 109 -8.30 9.99 8.18
C LEU A 109 -7.52 8.66 8.29
N MET A 110 -7.40 8.14 9.50
CA MET A 110 -6.84 6.80 9.73
C MET A 110 -7.94 5.75 9.84
N SER A 111 -7.61 4.52 9.43
CA SER A 111 -8.52 3.37 9.49
C SER A 111 -7.72 2.09 9.74
N GLU A 112 -8.37 1.07 10.27
CA GLU A 112 -7.85 -0.31 10.21
C GLU A 112 -7.93 -0.85 8.78
N ASP A 113 -8.98 -0.47 8.02
CA ASP A 113 -9.03 -0.68 6.56
C ASP A 113 -8.06 0.30 5.89
N CYS A 114 -6.81 -0.12 5.72
CA CYS A 114 -5.71 0.72 5.27
C CYS A 114 -4.72 0.04 4.32
N LEU A 115 -4.96 -1.22 3.96
CA LEU A 115 -4.04 -1.99 3.09
C LEU A 115 -4.22 -1.59 1.63
N TYR A 116 -3.75 -0.38 1.33
CA TYR A 116 -3.79 0.26 0.03
C TYR A 116 -2.39 0.61 -0.43
N LEU A 117 -2.20 0.57 -1.75
CA LEU A 117 -0.99 1.04 -2.43
C LEU A 117 -1.33 2.09 -3.49
N ASN A 118 -0.31 2.75 -4.01
CA ASN A 118 -0.42 3.74 -5.05
C ASN A 118 0.63 3.45 -6.12
N VAL A 119 0.30 3.72 -7.40
CA VAL A 119 1.19 3.47 -8.54
C VAL A 119 1.33 4.75 -9.35
N TRP A 120 2.55 5.12 -9.70
CA TRP A 120 2.89 6.17 -10.67
C TRP A 120 3.60 5.51 -11.84
N THR A 121 3.15 5.81 -13.04
CA THR A 121 3.75 5.29 -14.27
C THR A 121 3.73 6.34 -15.37
N ARG A 122 4.67 6.25 -16.29
CA ARG A 122 4.68 6.99 -17.56
C ARG A 122 4.75 6.01 -18.73
N ALA A 123 4.25 4.80 -18.52
CA ALA A 123 4.15 3.82 -19.59
C ALA A 123 3.08 4.22 -20.59
N ASP A 124 3.39 4.07 -21.87
CA ASP A 124 2.45 4.24 -22.97
C ASP A 124 1.65 2.95 -23.22
N SER A 125 2.20 1.82 -22.82
CA SER A 125 1.59 0.51 -22.97
C SER A 125 1.98 -0.46 -21.83
N ASN A 126 1.19 -1.51 -21.66
CA ASN A 126 1.48 -2.59 -20.72
C ASN A 126 2.68 -3.47 -21.16
N ASP A 127 3.17 -3.30 -22.39
CA ASP A 127 4.34 -4.02 -22.93
C ASP A 127 5.67 -3.26 -22.74
N ASP A 128 5.66 -2.09 -22.09
CA ASP A 128 6.86 -1.24 -21.95
C ASP A 128 7.94 -1.85 -21.05
N ASN A 129 7.54 -2.74 -20.14
CA ASN A 129 8.43 -3.47 -19.22
C ASN A 129 9.39 -2.54 -18.44
N LEU A 130 8.87 -1.44 -17.92
CA LEU A 130 9.65 -0.45 -17.15
C LEU A 130 10.12 -1.07 -15.82
N PRO A 131 11.31 -0.68 -15.33
CA PRO A 131 11.74 -1.08 -13.99
C PRO A 131 10.75 -0.59 -12.92
N VAL A 132 10.54 -1.40 -11.90
CA VAL A 132 9.62 -1.13 -10.80
C VAL A 132 10.40 -0.82 -9.53
N MET A 133 10.01 0.22 -8.80
CA MET A 133 10.51 0.49 -7.46
C MET A 133 9.35 0.52 -6.46
N VAL A 134 9.48 -0.23 -5.36
CA VAL A 134 8.46 -0.33 -4.31
C VAL A 134 8.96 0.37 -3.05
N TRP A 135 8.32 1.48 -2.70
CA TRP A 135 8.63 2.28 -1.52
C TRP A 135 7.94 1.78 -0.26
N ILE A 136 8.72 1.55 0.78
CA ILE A 136 8.25 1.23 2.14
C ILE A 136 8.64 2.38 3.07
N HIS A 137 7.64 3.07 3.62
CA HIS A 137 7.86 4.24 4.46
C HIS A 137 8.41 3.89 5.85
N GLY A 138 9.16 4.83 6.44
CA GLY A 138 9.64 4.75 7.81
C GLY A 138 8.60 5.16 8.85
N GLY A 139 9.09 5.51 10.05
CA GLY A 139 8.27 5.96 11.18
C GLY A 139 8.21 4.98 12.34
N GLY A 140 9.24 4.16 12.53
CA GLY A 140 9.41 3.25 13.68
C GLY A 140 8.36 2.16 13.78
N TRP A 141 7.72 1.77 12.67
CA TRP A 141 6.56 0.89 12.61
C TRP A 141 5.37 1.35 13.45
N THR A 142 5.36 2.63 13.85
CA THR A 142 4.31 3.24 14.69
C THR A 142 3.61 4.40 14.03
N SER A 143 4.19 4.97 12.97
CA SER A 143 3.65 6.10 12.22
C SER A 143 4.15 6.08 10.77
N GLY A 144 3.54 6.90 9.92
CA GLY A 144 3.88 7.01 8.50
C GLY A 144 2.69 6.71 7.60
N ALA A 145 2.85 6.93 6.32
CA ALA A 145 1.85 6.62 5.30
C ALA A 145 2.46 6.70 3.91
N SER A 146 2.01 5.83 3.00
CA SER A 146 2.38 5.86 1.58
C SER A 146 1.89 7.13 0.87
N SER A 147 0.89 7.80 1.42
CA SER A 147 0.28 9.04 0.92
C SER A 147 1.00 10.32 1.35
N ASN A 148 2.17 10.23 2.00
CA ASN A 148 2.94 11.42 2.36
C ASN A 148 3.45 12.10 1.08
N GLY A 149 3.22 13.41 0.93
CA GLY A 149 3.63 14.17 -0.26
C GLY A 149 5.13 14.14 -0.56
N THR A 150 5.98 13.82 0.43
CA THR A 150 7.42 13.60 0.22
C THR A 150 7.70 12.34 -0.63
N TYR A 151 6.73 11.43 -0.72
CA TYR A 151 6.85 10.15 -1.43
C TYR A 151 6.12 10.17 -2.78
N ASP A 152 5.86 11.37 -3.33
CA ASP A 152 5.28 11.51 -4.66
C ASP A 152 6.19 10.86 -5.71
N GLY A 153 5.61 9.96 -6.50
CA GLY A 153 6.35 9.12 -7.43
C GLY A 153 6.58 9.74 -8.80
N SER A 154 6.06 10.95 -9.06
CA SER A 154 6.11 11.57 -10.38
C SER A 154 7.53 11.68 -10.93
N ALA A 155 8.49 12.10 -10.09
CA ALA A 155 9.89 12.22 -10.51
C ALA A 155 10.56 10.88 -10.88
N PHE A 156 10.09 9.76 -10.35
CA PHE A 156 10.52 8.42 -10.76
C PHE A 156 9.87 8.03 -12.09
N ALA A 157 8.57 8.27 -12.23
CA ALA A 157 7.83 7.98 -13.45
C ALA A 157 8.38 8.77 -14.65
N GLU A 158 8.73 10.06 -14.48
CA GLU A 158 9.41 10.88 -15.49
C GLU A 158 10.76 10.30 -15.96
N LYS A 159 11.39 9.46 -15.14
CA LYS A 159 12.64 8.76 -15.46
C LYS A 159 12.44 7.36 -16.00
N GLY A 160 11.20 6.99 -16.32
CA GLY A 160 10.86 5.67 -16.84
C GLY A 160 10.89 4.56 -15.78
N VAL A 161 10.52 4.87 -14.54
CA VAL A 161 10.40 3.91 -13.44
C VAL A 161 8.95 3.87 -12.95
N VAL A 162 8.34 2.71 -12.89
CA VAL A 162 7.06 2.55 -12.21
C VAL A 162 7.29 2.57 -10.71
N LEU A 163 6.77 3.60 -10.01
CA LEU A 163 6.85 3.67 -8.57
C LEU A 163 5.58 3.12 -7.93
N VAL A 164 5.76 2.26 -6.93
CA VAL A 164 4.69 1.78 -6.05
C VAL A 164 4.99 2.23 -4.63
N SER A 165 4.03 2.85 -3.93
CA SER A 165 4.14 3.14 -2.50
C SER A 165 3.07 2.39 -1.72
N VAL A 166 3.44 1.77 -0.59
CA VAL A 166 2.56 0.85 0.12
C VAL A 166 2.30 1.31 1.56
N ASN A 167 1.06 1.15 2.02
CA ASN A 167 0.71 1.16 3.43
C ASN A 167 0.92 -0.22 4.04
N TYR A 168 1.10 -0.28 5.36
CA TYR A 168 1.16 -1.53 6.11
C TYR A 168 0.66 -1.30 7.54
N ARG A 169 0.18 -2.35 8.19
CA ARG A 169 -0.27 -2.28 9.60
C ARG A 169 0.91 -1.97 10.52
N MET A 170 0.66 -1.09 11.46
CA MET A 170 1.68 -0.57 12.38
C MET A 170 1.27 -0.79 13.84
N SER A 171 2.19 -0.51 14.76
CA SER A 171 1.95 -0.59 16.21
C SER A 171 1.34 -1.94 16.61
N ALA A 172 0.38 -1.94 17.52
CA ALA A 172 -0.30 -3.16 17.96
C ALA A 172 -1.03 -3.88 16.84
N PHE A 173 -1.55 -3.17 15.84
CA PHE A 173 -2.27 -3.79 14.73
C PHE A 173 -1.35 -4.61 13.82
N GLY A 174 -0.08 -4.21 13.69
CA GLY A 174 0.90 -4.85 12.80
C GLY A 174 1.91 -5.76 13.49
N PHE A 175 2.18 -5.55 14.79
CA PHE A 175 3.34 -6.18 15.41
C PHE A 175 3.09 -6.81 16.79
N MET A 176 1.86 -6.82 17.29
CA MET A 176 1.57 -7.47 18.57
C MET A 176 1.43 -8.97 18.42
N ALA A 177 2.27 -9.72 19.13
CA ALA A 177 2.11 -11.16 19.32
C ALA A 177 1.32 -11.44 20.59
N HIS A 178 0.59 -12.56 20.61
CA HIS A 178 -0.15 -13.03 21.79
C HIS A 178 -0.38 -14.54 21.70
N PRO A 179 -0.32 -15.31 22.81
CA PRO A 179 -0.49 -16.77 22.76
C PRO A 179 -1.81 -17.21 22.13
N ALA A 180 -2.91 -16.51 22.39
CA ALA A 180 -4.22 -16.83 21.80
C ALA A 180 -4.24 -16.61 20.27
N LEU A 181 -3.55 -15.55 19.78
CA LEU A 181 -3.44 -15.30 18.35
C LEU A 181 -2.54 -16.33 17.66
N SER A 182 -1.46 -16.74 18.33
CA SER A 182 -0.61 -17.83 17.82
C SER A 182 -1.34 -19.16 17.77
N ALA A 183 -2.21 -19.43 18.75
CA ALA A 183 -2.99 -20.66 18.80
C ALA A 183 -4.03 -20.78 17.65
N GLU A 184 -4.53 -19.65 17.13
CA GLU A 184 -5.43 -19.61 15.98
C GLU A 184 -4.69 -19.75 14.63
N SER A 185 -3.39 -19.47 14.62
CA SER A 185 -2.60 -19.52 13.39
C SER A 185 -2.25 -20.94 13.00
N ASP A 186 -2.47 -21.32 11.76
CA ASP A 186 -2.06 -22.62 11.21
C ASP A 186 -0.55 -22.88 11.35
N ARG A 187 0.23 -21.82 11.58
CA ARG A 187 1.69 -21.87 11.78
C ARG A 187 2.10 -21.76 13.25
N GLY A 188 1.15 -21.52 14.16
CA GLY A 188 1.42 -21.36 15.58
C GLY A 188 2.20 -20.08 15.93
N VAL A 189 2.06 -19.03 15.11
CA VAL A 189 2.78 -17.75 15.24
C VAL A 189 1.84 -16.56 15.20
N SER A 190 2.28 -15.43 15.78
CA SER A 190 1.60 -14.13 15.72
C SER A 190 2.63 -13.00 15.79
N GLY A 191 2.22 -11.76 15.50
CA GLY A 191 3.10 -10.59 15.55
C GLY A 191 3.40 -10.07 14.15
N ASN A 192 4.30 -10.37 13.41
CA ASN A 192 4.82 -9.85 12.15
C ASN A 192 3.80 -9.52 11.03
N TYR A 193 2.57 -9.10 11.37
CA TYR A 193 1.51 -8.84 10.38
C TYR A 193 1.86 -7.70 9.42
N GLY A 194 2.59 -6.66 9.90
CA GLY A 194 3.08 -5.57 9.05
C GLY A 194 4.11 -6.06 8.00
N ILE A 195 4.92 -7.07 8.33
CA ILE A 195 5.84 -7.70 7.36
C ILE A 195 5.06 -8.56 6.38
N LEU A 196 4.05 -9.30 6.85
CA LEU A 196 3.16 -10.05 5.95
C LEU A 196 2.40 -9.11 5.00
N ASP A 197 2.04 -7.90 5.43
CA ASP A 197 1.43 -6.90 4.56
C ASP A 197 2.38 -6.47 3.44
N HIS A 198 3.69 -6.32 3.72
CA HIS A 198 4.69 -6.06 2.68
C HIS A 198 4.81 -7.24 1.69
N VAL A 199 4.79 -8.48 2.18
CA VAL A 199 4.81 -9.67 1.32
C VAL A 199 3.58 -9.66 0.39
N ALA A 200 2.39 -9.44 0.95
CA ALA A 200 1.16 -9.38 0.15
C ALA A 200 1.17 -8.23 -0.88
N ALA A 201 1.75 -7.07 -0.54
CA ALA A 201 1.92 -5.98 -1.49
C ALA A 201 2.88 -6.35 -2.63
N LEU A 202 3.95 -7.08 -2.34
CA LEU A 202 4.90 -7.55 -3.36
C LEU A 202 4.29 -8.66 -4.23
N GLU A 203 3.48 -9.55 -3.67
CA GLU A 203 2.69 -10.52 -4.43
C GLU A 203 1.71 -9.81 -5.37
N TRP A 204 1.04 -8.74 -4.87
CA TRP A 204 0.19 -7.90 -5.70
C TRP A 204 0.99 -7.25 -6.85
N VAL A 205 2.20 -6.74 -6.60
CA VAL A 205 3.09 -6.18 -7.63
C VAL A 205 3.41 -7.23 -8.68
N ARG A 206 3.86 -8.41 -8.28
CA ARG A 206 4.14 -9.54 -9.20
C ARG A 206 2.95 -9.82 -10.12
N ASP A 207 1.74 -9.84 -9.58
CA ASP A 207 0.55 -10.31 -10.28
C ASP A 207 -0.11 -9.21 -11.14
N ASN A 208 0.17 -7.91 -10.88
CA ASN A 208 -0.59 -6.81 -11.48
C ASN A 208 0.25 -5.70 -12.13
N ILE A 209 1.55 -5.57 -11.79
CA ILE A 209 2.32 -4.39 -12.20
C ILE A 209 2.54 -4.31 -13.72
N GLY A 210 2.48 -5.44 -14.42
CA GLY A 210 2.49 -5.49 -15.88
C GLY A 210 1.37 -4.67 -16.51
N GLY A 211 0.18 -4.62 -15.87
CA GLY A 211 -0.92 -3.78 -16.34
C GLY A 211 -0.62 -2.28 -16.33
N PHE A 212 0.38 -1.84 -15.56
CA PHE A 212 0.87 -0.46 -15.48
C PHE A 212 2.16 -0.25 -16.31
N GLY A 213 2.51 -1.20 -17.18
CA GLY A 213 3.73 -1.19 -17.99
C GLY A 213 5.01 -1.49 -17.21
N GLY A 214 4.92 -2.00 -15.98
CA GLY A 214 6.05 -2.39 -15.16
C GLY A 214 6.48 -3.85 -15.39
N ASP A 215 7.78 -4.13 -15.22
CA ASP A 215 8.35 -5.47 -15.30
C ASP A 215 8.37 -6.14 -13.92
N PRO A 216 7.55 -7.18 -13.68
CA PRO A 216 7.52 -7.89 -12.41
C PRO A 216 8.83 -8.65 -12.09
N ASP A 217 9.67 -8.90 -13.09
CA ASP A 217 10.98 -9.54 -12.94
C ASP A 217 12.11 -8.51 -12.74
N ASN A 218 11.78 -7.21 -12.62
CA ASN A 218 12.74 -6.13 -12.43
C ASN A 218 12.31 -5.17 -11.30
N VAL A 219 12.00 -5.75 -10.14
CA VAL A 219 11.51 -5.05 -8.95
C VAL A 219 12.66 -4.73 -7.99
N THR A 220 12.77 -3.47 -7.58
CA THR A 220 13.65 -3.01 -6.50
C THR A 220 12.81 -2.54 -5.31
N ILE A 221 12.97 -3.18 -4.17
CA ILE A 221 12.37 -2.70 -2.92
C ILE A 221 13.29 -1.67 -2.24
N PHE A 222 12.70 -0.59 -1.71
CA PHE A 222 13.51 0.41 -1.01
C PHE A 222 12.73 1.08 0.12
N GLY A 223 13.45 1.52 1.15
CA GLY A 223 12.83 2.13 2.32
C GLY A 223 13.83 2.76 3.26
N GLU A 224 13.34 3.74 4.02
CA GLU A 224 14.14 4.51 4.97
C GLU A 224 13.70 4.19 6.42
N SER A 225 14.66 4.21 7.36
CA SER A 225 14.37 4.03 8.78
C SER A 225 13.67 2.68 9.06
N ALA A 226 12.46 2.67 9.63
CA ALA A 226 11.67 1.45 9.79
C ALA A 226 11.33 0.78 8.44
N GLY A 227 11.20 1.56 7.34
CA GLY A 227 11.10 1.02 5.99
C GLY A 227 12.38 0.27 5.59
N GLY A 228 13.55 0.83 5.86
CA GLY A 228 14.84 0.16 5.68
C GLY A 228 14.96 -1.10 6.53
N ALA A 229 14.44 -1.08 7.76
CA ALA A 229 14.36 -2.26 8.62
C ALA A 229 13.41 -3.32 8.04
N SER A 230 12.29 -2.90 7.44
CA SER A 230 11.41 -3.82 6.71
C SER A 230 12.07 -4.44 5.48
N ILE A 231 12.97 -3.70 4.79
CA ILE A 231 13.80 -4.28 3.71
C ILE A 231 14.66 -5.43 4.24
N TYR A 232 15.32 -5.27 5.40
CA TYR A 232 16.07 -6.37 5.99
C TYR A 232 15.18 -7.55 6.43
N ALA A 233 13.97 -7.27 6.93
CA ALA A 233 13.01 -8.32 7.24
C ALA A 233 12.57 -9.09 5.98
N LEU A 234 12.34 -8.38 4.85
CA LEU A 234 12.02 -8.99 3.56
C LEU A 234 13.19 -9.78 2.97
N LEU A 235 14.43 -9.34 3.21
CA LEU A 235 15.61 -10.14 2.86
C LEU A 235 15.72 -11.41 3.73
N ALA A 236 15.31 -11.35 4.99
CA ALA A 236 15.40 -12.45 5.94
C ALA A 236 14.25 -13.47 5.83
N THR A 237 13.08 -13.05 5.39
CA THR A 237 11.93 -13.95 5.30
C THR A 237 11.95 -14.80 4.04
N PRO A 238 11.74 -16.13 4.13
CA PRO A 238 11.59 -16.98 2.95
C PRO A 238 10.29 -16.70 2.17
N LEU A 239 9.32 -16.03 2.79
CA LEU A 239 8.02 -15.72 2.18
C LEU A 239 8.13 -14.68 1.05
N ALA A 240 9.23 -13.92 1.01
CA ALA A 240 9.46 -12.91 -0.03
C ALA A 240 10.43 -13.38 -1.13
N GLU A 241 10.79 -14.68 -1.14
CA GLU A 241 11.68 -15.24 -2.15
C GLU A 241 11.12 -15.04 -3.56
N GLY A 242 11.92 -14.46 -4.46
CA GLY A 242 11.57 -14.22 -5.86
C GLY A 242 10.64 -13.03 -6.09
N LEU A 243 10.13 -12.33 -5.06
CA LEU A 243 9.24 -11.19 -5.22
C LEU A 243 9.96 -9.87 -5.56
N PHE A 244 11.27 -9.84 -5.47
CA PHE A 244 12.11 -8.69 -5.84
C PHE A 244 13.50 -9.13 -6.26
N GLN A 245 14.16 -8.31 -7.08
CA GLN A 245 15.47 -8.61 -7.66
C GLN A 245 16.59 -7.71 -7.12
N ARG A 246 16.24 -6.62 -6.41
CA ARG A 246 17.21 -5.70 -5.78
C ARG A 246 16.60 -5.09 -4.52
N ALA A 247 17.46 -4.65 -3.61
CA ALA A 247 17.04 -4.01 -2.37
C ALA A 247 17.89 -2.77 -2.06
N ILE A 248 17.25 -1.73 -1.51
CA ILE A 248 17.93 -0.54 -1.00
C ILE A 248 17.42 -0.29 0.42
N SER A 249 18.33 -0.27 1.40
CA SER A 249 18.01 -0.01 2.80
C SER A 249 18.70 1.25 3.27
N GLU A 250 17.92 2.26 3.64
CA GLU A 250 18.40 3.57 4.02
C GLU A 250 18.23 3.79 5.52
N SER A 251 19.32 4.15 6.22
CA SER A 251 19.31 4.60 7.61
C SER A 251 18.60 3.66 8.58
N THR A 252 18.88 2.37 8.48
CA THR A 252 18.22 1.35 9.30
C THR A 252 18.99 1.01 10.56
N TRP A 253 18.26 0.50 11.57
CA TRP A 253 18.82 0.06 12.85
C TRP A 253 18.44 -1.39 13.19
N ILE A 254 18.20 -2.28 12.25
CA ILE A 254 18.02 -3.68 12.62
C ILE A 254 19.30 -4.16 13.31
N THR A 255 19.15 -4.36 14.61
CA THR A 255 20.15 -4.95 15.49
C THR A 255 19.51 -6.16 16.18
N PRO A 256 20.30 -7.04 16.79
CA PRO A 256 19.74 -8.13 17.60
C PRO A 256 18.77 -7.67 18.69
N THR A 257 18.81 -6.37 19.06
CA THR A 257 17.94 -5.79 20.10
C THR A 257 16.55 -5.39 19.58
N ASN A 258 16.36 -5.31 18.25
CA ASN A 258 15.06 -4.94 17.63
C ASN A 258 14.27 -6.18 17.20
N VAL A 259 14.76 -7.36 17.53
CA VAL A 259 14.11 -8.63 17.26
C VAL A 259 13.86 -9.31 18.59
N THR A 260 12.65 -9.76 18.82
CA THR A 260 12.23 -10.41 20.06
C THR A 260 11.81 -11.84 19.72
N HIS A 261 12.36 -12.82 20.40
CA HIS A 261 11.91 -14.20 20.23
C HIS A 261 10.41 -14.32 20.56
N LEU A 262 9.65 -15.04 19.75
CA LEU A 262 8.19 -15.11 19.90
C LEU A 262 7.77 -15.55 21.30
N LYS A 263 8.32 -16.66 21.81
CA LYS A 263 7.90 -17.33 23.06
C LYS A 263 8.86 -17.18 24.21
N ASN A 264 10.17 -17.07 23.93
CA ASN A 264 11.20 -17.14 24.94
C ASN A 264 11.70 -15.76 25.34
N SER A 265 11.86 -15.53 26.63
CA SER A 265 12.56 -14.36 27.12
C SER A 265 14.08 -14.54 26.95
N VAL A 266 14.75 -13.49 26.50
CA VAL A 266 16.21 -13.46 26.31
C VAL A 266 16.81 -12.36 27.17
N GLY A 267 17.58 -12.75 28.19
CA GLY A 267 18.11 -11.81 29.17
C GLY A 267 16.99 -11.13 29.97
N PHE A 268 16.88 -9.81 29.86
CA PHE A 268 15.84 -9.01 30.51
C PHE A 268 14.69 -8.63 29.56
N VAL A 269 14.68 -9.16 28.32
CA VAL A 269 13.64 -8.90 27.32
C VAL A 269 12.69 -10.07 27.29
N ASP A 270 11.44 -9.81 27.60
CA ASP A 270 10.37 -10.81 27.53
C ASP A 270 10.09 -11.22 26.09
N GLY A 271 9.67 -12.48 25.89
CA GLY A 271 9.18 -12.94 24.61
C GLY A 271 8.02 -12.07 24.09
N ALA A 272 7.85 -12.01 22.77
CA ALA A 272 6.84 -11.15 22.15
C ALA A 272 5.40 -11.50 22.60
N GLU A 273 5.09 -12.80 22.75
CA GLU A 273 3.80 -13.27 23.28
C GLU A 273 3.57 -12.81 24.72
N GLU A 274 4.58 -12.85 25.58
CA GLU A 274 4.50 -12.42 26.97
C GLU A 274 4.27 -10.90 27.06
N GLN A 275 4.93 -10.13 26.20
CA GLN A 275 4.70 -8.67 26.11
C GLN A 275 3.26 -8.36 25.72
N GLY A 276 2.72 -9.05 24.71
CA GLY A 276 1.32 -8.90 24.29
C GLY A 276 0.34 -9.35 25.37
N LEU A 277 0.60 -10.48 26.03
CA LEU A 277 -0.22 -10.97 27.13
C LEU A 277 -0.33 -9.93 28.25
N ARG A 278 0.78 -9.31 28.66
CA ARG A 278 0.78 -8.24 29.67
C ARG A 278 0.06 -6.99 29.19
N ALA A 279 0.25 -6.57 27.94
CA ALA A 279 -0.40 -5.40 27.38
C ALA A 279 -1.92 -5.56 27.35
N ILE A 280 -2.39 -6.73 26.94
CA ILE A 280 -3.83 -7.09 26.91
C ILE A 280 -4.40 -7.19 28.32
N ALA A 281 -3.74 -7.89 29.24
CA ALA A 281 -4.20 -8.01 30.63
C ALA A 281 -4.30 -6.63 31.31
N ALA A 282 -3.32 -5.76 31.08
CA ALA A 282 -3.35 -4.39 31.60
C ALA A 282 -4.54 -3.58 31.03
N LYS A 283 -4.83 -3.73 29.72
CA LYS A 283 -5.96 -3.04 29.08
C LYS A 283 -7.29 -3.52 29.63
N PHE A 284 -7.52 -4.83 29.74
CA PHE A 284 -8.75 -5.37 30.31
C PHE A 284 -8.93 -4.95 31.77
N SER A 285 -7.86 -4.93 32.56
CA SER A 285 -7.89 -4.38 33.92
C SER A 285 -8.28 -2.90 33.97
N GLU A 286 -7.75 -2.08 33.04
CA GLU A 286 -8.12 -0.66 32.89
C GLU A 286 -9.61 -0.49 32.56
N LEU A 287 -10.18 -1.39 31.75
CA LEU A 287 -11.59 -1.43 31.40
C LEU A 287 -12.48 -2.05 32.51
N GLY A 288 -11.90 -2.49 33.63
CA GLY A 288 -12.62 -3.09 34.75
C GLY A 288 -13.13 -4.53 34.45
N THR A 289 -12.51 -5.22 33.51
CA THR A 289 -12.86 -6.57 33.09
C THR A 289 -11.63 -7.49 33.09
N THR A 290 -11.85 -8.76 32.84
CA THR A 290 -10.78 -9.76 32.63
C THR A 290 -11.14 -10.60 31.42
N VAL A 291 -10.14 -11.12 30.72
CA VAL A 291 -10.36 -12.11 29.67
C VAL A 291 -10.96 -13.35 30.27
N SER A 292 -12.11 -13.80 29.79
CA SER A 292 -12.91 -14.87 30.40
C SER A 292 -13.25 -16.01 29.47
N GLY A 293 -13.22 -15.79 28.14
CA GLY A 293 -13.62 -16.78 27.15
C GLY A 293 -12.52 -16.99 26.10
N ASP A 294 -12.89 -16.94 24.83
CA ASP A 294 -11.91 -16.94 23.75
C ASP A 294 -11.15 -15.61 23.75
N ALA A 295 -9.89 -15.67 24.17
CA ALA A 295 -9.06 -14.47 24.32
C ALA A 295 -8.87 -13.71 23.02
N ALA A 296 -8.79 -14.40 21.89
CA ALA A 296 -8.60 -13.75 20.58
C ALA A 296 -9.87 -12.99 20.17
N ASP A 297 -11.05 -13.55 20.35
CA ASP A 297 -12.32 -12.89 20.04
C ASP A 297 -12.56 -11.69 20.96
N GLU A 298 -12.31 -11.85 22.27
CA GLU A 298 -12.42 -10.73 23.22
C GLU A 298 -11.45 -9.58 22.89
N MET A 299 -10.22 -9.90 22.48
CA MET A 299 -9.24 -8.93 22.00
C MET A 299 -9.72 -8.21 20.74
N ARG A 300 -10.32 -8.92 19.77
CA ARG A 300 -10.88 -8.35 18.54
C ARG A 300 -12.06 -7.42 18.81
N ALA A 301 -12.79 -7.64 19.90
CA ALA A 301 -13.89 -6.78 20.33
C ALA A 301 -13.41 -5.42 20.91
N LEU A 302 -12.12 -5.27 21.24
CA LEU A 302 -11.56 -3.98 21.66
C LEU A 302 -11.76 -2.91 20.58
N SER A 303 -12.09 -1.69 20.99
CA SER A 303 -12.12 -0.56 20.06
C SER A 303 -10.73 -0.30 19.46
N ALA A 304 -10.68 0.27 18.25
CA ALA A 304 -9.40 0.67 17.66
C ALA A 304 -8.61 1.64 18.56
N ALA A 305 -9.30 2.50 19.31
CA ALA A 305 -8.67 3.41 20.26
C ALA A 305 -8.04 2.66 21.45
N ASP A 306 -8.67 1.60 21.95
CA ASP A 306 -8.11 0.76 23.00
C ASP A 306 -6.87 0.02 22.50
N VAL A 307 -6.93 -0.56 21.31
CA VAL A 307 -5.77 -1.22 20.68
C VAL A 307 -4.62 -0.23 20.48
N MET A 308 -4.88 1.00 20.01
CA MET A 308 -3.86 2.05 19.88
C MET A 308 -3.24 2.47 21.20
N SER A 309 -3.91 2.27 22.31
CA SER A 309 -3.42 2.63 23.65
C SER A 309 -2.60 1.53 24.31
N LEU A 310 -2.52 0.33 23.72
CA LEU A 310 -1.72 -0.77 24.24
C LEU A 310 -0.25 -0.36 24.41
N ARG A 311 0.35 -0.77 25.52
CA ARG A 311 1.74 -0.47 25.86
C ARG A 311 2.59 -1.72 25.68
N PHE A 312 3.32 -1.79 24.60
CA PHE A 312 4.30 -2.85 24.34
C PHE A 312 5.40 -2.28 23.43
N SER A 313 6.52 -2.99 23.34
CA SER A 313 7.61 -2.63 22.43
C SER A 313 7.32 -3.17 21.04
N VAL A 314 7.33 -2.29 20.04
CA VAL A 314 7.19 -2.70 18.64
C VAL A 314 8.53 -3.25 18.16
N SER A 315 8.55 -4.53 17.79
CA SER A 315 9.74 -5.23 17.30
C SER A 315 9.30 -6.33 16.31
N LEU A 316 10.24 -6.83 15.52
CA LEU A 316 10.05 -8.08 14.79
C LEU A 316 9.99 -9.24 15.78
N ALA A 317 9.14 -10.21 15.51
CA ALA A 317 9.13 -11.48 16.25
C ALA A 317 9.95 -12.52 15.48
N GLU A 318 10.98 -13.06 16.11
CA GLU A 318 11.63 -14.29 15.65
C GLU A 318 10.69 -15.46 15.98
N ASP A 319 9.95 -15.91 14.97
CA ASP A 319 8.78 -16.76 15.13
C ASP A 319 8.92 -18.15 14.49
N GLY A 320 10.03 -18.41 13.81
CA GLY A 320 10.26 -19.67 13.11
C GLY A 320 9.56 -19.79 11.75
N TYR A 321 8.83 -18.75 11.29
CA TYR A 321 8.06 -18.78 10.06
C TYR A 321 8.22 -17.50 9.21
N VAL A 322 7.74 -16.35 9.70
CA VAL A 322 7.91 -15.06 8.99
C VAL A 322 9.35 -14.60 9.13
N ILE A 323 9.88 -14.64 10.32
CA ILE A 323 11.31 -14.41 10.63
C ILE A 323 11.82 -15.70 11.31
N PRO A 324 12.39 -16.64 10.52
CA PRO A 324 12.72 -17.97 10.99
C PRO A 324 13.75 -18.01 12.12
N GLU A 325 14.75 -17.14 12.05
CA GLU A 325 15.83 -16.95 13.00
C GLU A 325 16.12 -15.46 13.14
N SER A 326 16.96 -15.06 14.08
CA SER A 326 17.35 -13.64 14.14
C SER A 326 17.98 -13.21 12.81
N PRO A 327 17.68 -12.00 12.29
CA PRO A 327 18.26 -11.52 11.04
C PRO A 327 19.79 -11.61 11.03
N GLY A 328 20.45 -11.43 12.18
CA GLY A 328 21.89 -11.58 12.32
C GLY A 328 22.38 -13.00 12.01
N GLU A 329 21.65 -14.02 12.45
CA GLU A 329 21.95 -15.43 12.16
C GLU A 329 21.68 -15.77 10.70
N ILE A 330 20.54 -15.32 10.15
CA ILE A 330 20.17 -15.50 8.74
C ILE A 330 21.25 -14.92 7.82
N PHE A 331 21.68 -13.66 8.06
CA PHE A 331 22.69 -13.01 7.23
C PHE A 331 24.09 -13.62 7.41
N SER A 332 24.49 -13.99 8.62
CA SER A 332 25.78 -14.64 8.84
C SER A 332 25.83 -16.07 8.30
N GLY A 333 24.69 -16.75 8.28
CA GLY A 333 24.51 -18.08 7.67
C GLY A 333 24.38 -18.07 6.16
N GLY A 334 24.12 -16.91 5.53
CA GLY A 334 23.89 -16.78 4.08
C GLY A 334 22.55 -17.33 3.62
N SER A 335 21.55 -17.38 4.53
CA SER A 335 20.21 -17.95 4.26
C SER A 335 19.19 -16.88 3.83
N GLN A 336 19.60 -15.62 3.67
CA GLN A 336 18.75 -14.53 3.20
C GLN A 336 18.41 -14.64 1.70
N ASN A 337 17.37 -13.96 1.25
CA ASN A 337 17.12 -13.75 -0.16
C ASN A 337 18.32 -13.03 -0.81
N ILE A 338 19.06 -13.73 -1.68
CA ILE A 338 20.33 -13.26 -2.24
C ILE A 338 20.04 -12.37 -3.44
N VAL A 339 20.05 -11.06 -3.22
CA VAL A 339 19.91 -10.02 -4.26
C VAL A 339 20.97 -8.92 -4.05
N PRO A 340 21.31 -8.13 -5.07
CA PRO A 340 22.10 -6.92 -4.89
C PRO A 340 21.45 -5.99 -3.86
N LEU A 341 22.24 -5.57 -2.86
CA LEU A 341 21.81 -4.70 -1.78
C LEU A 341 22.64 -3.41 -1.78
N LEU A 342 21.97 -2.26 -1.82
CA LEU A 342 22.54 -0.97 -1.48
C LEU A 342 22.11 -0.61 -0.05
N ALA A 343 23.05 -0.38 0.84
CA ALA A 343 22.77 0.01 2.22
C ALA A 343 23.62 1.20 2.62
N GLY A 344 23.03 2.13 3.38
CA GLY A 344 23.75 3.32 3.83
C GLY A 344 23.06 4.01 4.99
N VAL A 345 23.83 4.89 5.64
CA VAL A 345 23.37 5.77 6.73
C VAL A 345 23.93 7.16 6.50
N ASN A 346 23.21 8.19 6.96
CA ASN A 346 23.68 9.56 6.88
C ASN A 346 24.71 9.86 7.97
N ASP A 347 25.64 10.79 7.70
CA ASP A 347 26.55 11.29 8.74
C ASP A 347 25.75 12.11 9.78
N GLY A 348 25.97 11.81 11.06
CA GLY A 348 25.35 12.52 12.17
C GLY A 348 23.90 12.15 12.48
N GLU A 349 23.36 11.03 12.00
CA GLU A 349 21.98 10.57 12.29
C GLU A 349 21.62 10.52 13.77
N GLY A 350 22.59 10.19 14.63
CA GLY A 350 22.41 10.21 16.09
C GLY A 350 21.91 11.57 16.62
N LEU A 351 22.19 12.68 15.92
CA LEU A 351 21.75 14.01 16.31
C LEU A 351 20.22 14.18 16.24
N PHE A 352 19.54 13.44 15.38
CA PHE A 352 18.08 13.45 15.30
C PHE A 352 17.42 12.98 16.62
N PHE A 353 18.08 12.08 17.33
CA PHE A 353 17.56 11.50 18.59
C PHE A 353 18.02 12.25 19.84
N VAL A 354 18.93 13.24 19.71
CA VAL A 354 19.43 14.04 20.83
C VAL A 354 18.43 15.13 21.18
N ARG A 355 18.00 15.16 22.45
CA ARG A 355 17.13 16.23 22.94
C ARG A 355 17.93 17.53 23.12
N PRO A 356 17.34 18.72 22.86
CA PRO A 356 18.03 20.00 23.03
C PRO A 356 18.66 20.25 24.41
N ASN A 357 18.19 19.55 25.44
CA ASN A 357 18.70 19.64 26.82
C ASN A 357 19.55 18.44 27.24
N SER A 358 20.13 17.70 26.29
CA SER A 358 21.09 16.63 26.62
C SER A 358 22.37 17.24 27.23
N THR A 359 23.06 16.46 28.05
CA THR A 359 24.34 16.88 28.67
C THR A 359 25.49 16.97 27.67
N PHE A 360 25.28 16.52 26.43
CA PHE A 360 26.27 16.58 25.35
C PHE A 360 26.25 17.94 24.68
N SER A 361 27.37 18.64 24.66
CA SER A 361 27.51 19.97 24.11
C SER A 361 28.12 19.98 22.69
N THR A 362 28.71 18.89 22.24
CA THR A 362 29.36 18.77 20.93
C THR A 362 29.08 17.41 20.29
N VAL A 363 29.19 17.36 18.96
CA VAL A 363 29.11 16.08 18.19
C VAL A 363 30.19 15.09 18.62
N ALA A 364 31.36 15.58 19.08
CA ALA A 364 32.44 14.73 19.59
C ALA A 364 32.10 14.01 20.89
N GLU A 365 31.24 14.60 21.72
CA GLU A 365 30.75 13.99 22.98
C GLU A 365 29.62 13.00 22.78
N GLN A 366 29.07 12.90 21.55
CA GLN A 366 27.97 12.01 21.18
C GLN A 366 28.43 10.77 20.40
N ARG A 367 29.73 10.68 20.06
CA ARG A 367 30.33 9.55 19.34
C ARG A 367 30.90 8.49 20.32
#